data_0749d7af3979e52c2c5944e4ae6db773
#
_entry.id   0749d7af3979e52c2c5944e4ae6db773
#
_cell.length_a   1.000
_cell.length_b   1.000
_cell.length_c   1.000
_cell.angle_alpha   90.00
_cell.angle_beta   90.00
_cell.angle_gamma   90.00
#
_symmetry.space_group_name_H-M   'P 1'
#
loop_
_entity.id
_entity.type
_entity.pdbx_description
1 polymer ?
#
loop_
_entity_poly.entity_id
_entity_poly.type
_entity_poly.pdbx_seq_one_letter_code
_entity_poly.pdbx_strand_id
1 'polypeptide(L)'
;MEQFAEGESTHEEIKIKYVLDLRDFPGDPVEEVLVHDFEQIVNDPEVDIVVEVMGGTGAAYNFAKRALEAGKSVCTSNKALVAKYGPELMEIAKEKEINFLFEASCGGGIPIIRALNSSLTADVVDEVTGILNGTTNYMLDKMNTEGADFNTVLKEAQEKGYAEADPTADVEGQDACRKIAILSSLAYGRFLDFEKVYTEGITKITPEDMEYAREMGRNIKLLGTSKRVGEDSFYALVAPFLVGKNNPLHSVNGVFNSITACSNEDR
;
A
#
# COMPACT_ATOMS: atom_id res chain seq x y z
N MET A 1 19.95 3.27 4.80
CA MET A 1 20.26 2.03 5.52
C MET A 1 21.23 2.22 6.70
N GLU A 2 22.19 3.15 6.61
CA GLU A 2 23.07 3.49 7.75
C GLU A 2 22.33 3.97 9.01
N GLN A 3 21.17 4.61 8.87
CA GLN A 3 20.38 5.09 10.04
C GLN A 3 19.80 4.00 10.94
N PHE A 4 19.73 2.74 10.50
CA PHE A 4 19.27 1.63 11.32
C PHE A 4 20.39 0.87 12.04
N ALA A 5 21.64 1.10 11.65
CA ALA A 5 22.81 0.45 12.29
C ALA A 5 23.28 1.18 13.57
N GLU A 6 22.84 2.45 13.80
CA GLU A 6 23.24 3.24 14.96
C GLU A 6 22.21 3.30 16.11
N GLY A 7 21.15 2.50 16.06
CA GLY A 7 20.15 2.42 17.13
C GLY A 7 20.64 1.62 18.33
N GLU A 8 20.94 2.28 19.43
CA GLU A 8 21.33 1.71 20.73
C GLU A 8 20.24 0.90 21.42
N SER A 9 19.47 0.06 20.78
CA SER A 9 18.53 -0.77 21.52
C SER A 9 18.11 -2.03 20.77
N THR A 10 18.86 -2.98 20.85
CA THR A 10 18.61 -4.44 20.84
C THR A 10 19.86 -5.14 20.36
N HIS A 11 20.22 -6.18 21.03
CA HIS A 11 21.50 -6.86 20.97
C HIS A 11 21.77 -7.67 19.70
N GLU A 12 21.02 -7.44 18.60
CA GLU A 12 21.21 -8.14 17.34
C GLU A 12 21.57 -7.17 16.22
N GLU A 13 22.73 -7.35 15.63
CA GLU A 13 23.22 -6.59 14.49
C GLU A 13 22.57 -7.12 13.20
N ILE A 14 21.81 -6.27 12.48
CA ILE A 14 21.24 -6.60 11.17
C ILE A 14 22.29 -6.29 10.11
N LYS A 15 22.71 -7.31 9.35
CA LYS A 15 23.67 -7.19 8.25
C LYS A 15 23.02 -7.52 6.91
N ILE A 16 23.36 -6.73 5.89
CA ILE A 16 23.06 -7.09 4.52
C ILE A 16 24.13 -8.06 4.05
N LYS A 17 23.74 -9.32 3.86
CA LYS A 17 24.64 -10.35 3.40
C LYS A 17 24.71 -10.45 1.87
N TYR A 18 23.57 -10.27 1.21
CA TYR A 18 23.43 -10.32 -0.23
C TYR A 18 22.49 -9.24 -0.75
N VAL A 19 22.78 -8.75 -1.95
CA VAL A 19 21.85 -7.97 -2.79
C VAL A 19 21.73 -8.71 -4.11
N LEU A 20 20.51 -9.07 -4.50
CA LEU A 20 20.23 -9.70 -5.79
C LEU A 20 19.80 -8.63 -6.80
N ASP A 21 20.57 -8.47 -7.86
CA ASP A 21 20.19 -7.69 -9.04
C ASP A 21 20.79 -8.33 -10.31
N LEU A 22 20.17 -8.10 -11.45
CA LEU A 22 20.69 -8.55 -12.75
C LEU A 22 21.77 -7.63 -13.32
N ARG A 23 21.88 -6.42 -12.77
CA ARG A 23 22.84 -5.38 -13.19
C ARG A 23 24.07 -5.43 -12.31
N ASP A 24 25.20 -4.98 -12.86
CA ASP A 24 26.42 -4.66 -12.12
C ASP A 24 26.39 -3.19 -11.68
N PHE A 25 27.03 -2.88 -10.56
CA PHE A 25 27.14 -1.53 -10.01
C PHE A 25 28.62 -1.17 -9.73
N PRO A 26 29.46 -1.00 -10.78
CA PRO A 26 30.89 -0.80 -10.60
C PRO A 26 31.21 0.44 -9.74
N GLY A 27 31.98 0.23 -8.68
CA GLY A 27 32.40 1.28 -7.76
C GLY A 27 31.35 1.67 -6.70
N ASP A 28 30.18 1.02 -6.67
CA ASP A 28 29.21 1.17 -5.60
C ASP A 28 29.53 0.16 -4.46
N PRO A 29 29.39 0.53 -3.18
CA PRO A 29 29.58 -0.39 -2.06
C PRO A 29 28.75 -1.68 -2.13
N VAL A 30 27.62 -1.66 -2.84
CA VAL A 30 26.76 -2.83 -3.04
C VAL A 30 27.45 -3.96 -3.79
N GLU A 31 28.51 -3.65 -4.58
CA GLU A 31 29.28 -4.63 -5.36
C GLU A 31 29.89 -5.73 -4.50
N GLU A 32 30.24 -5.44 -3.24
CA GLU A 32 30.84 -6.41 -2.30
C GLU A 32 29.85 -7.52 -1.91
N VAL A 33 28.55 -7.27 -1.96
CA VAL A 33 27.47 -8.18 -1.55
C VAL A 33 26.52 -8.55 -2.71
N LEU A 34 26.85 -8.10 -3.93
CA LEU A 34 26.02 -8.32 -5.10
C LEU A 34 26.09 -9.78 -5.56
N VAL A 35 24.92 -10.35 -5.82
CA VAL A 35 24.79 -11.69 -6.42
C VAL A 35 23.77 -11.65 -7.56
N HIS A 36 23.91 -12.53 -8.54
CA HIS A 36 23.03 -12.63 -9.70
C HIS A 36 22.17 -13.89 -9.70
N ASP A 37 22.36 -14.75 -8.69
CA ASP A 37 21.64 -16.00 -8.58
C ASP A 37 20.96 -16.11 -7.22
N PHE A 38 19.64 -16.23 -7.22
CA PHE A 38 18.84 -16.38 -6.01
C PHE A 38 19.17 -17.65 -5.21
N GLU A 39 19.71 -18.68 -5.87
CA GLU A 39 20.12 -19.94 -5.19
C GLU A 39 21.16 -19.68 -4.10
N GLN A 40 22.02 -18.68 -4.26
CA GLN A 40 23.01 -18.31 -3.25
C GLN A 40 22.35 -17.79 -1.96
N ILE A 41 21.20 -17.11 -2.10
CA ILE A 41 20.45 -16.56 -0.98
C ILE A 41 19.59 -17.61 -0.31
N VAL A 42 18.82 -18.36 -1.11
CA VAL A 42 17.81 -19.28 -0.58
C VAL A 42 18.43 -20.49 0.10
N ASN A 43 19.61 -20.93 -0.36
CA ASN A 43 20.31 -22.09 0.19
C ASN A 43 21.31 -21.75 1.32
N ASP A 44 21.54 -20.46 1.60
CA ASP A 44 22.45 -20.05 2.67
C ASP A 44 21.74 -20.10 4.04
N PRO A 45 22.19 -20.95 4.99
CA PRO A 45 21.56 -21.07 6.30
C PRO A 45 21.75 -19.85 7.22
N GLU A 46 22.67 -18.94 6.89
CA GLU A 46 22.90 -17.71 7.65
C GLU A 46 22.02 -16.54 7.20
N VAL A 47 21.17 -16.74 6.18
CA VAL A 47 20.17 -15.75 5.75
C VAL A 47 18.86 -16.05 6.47
N ASP A 48 18.43 -15.16 7.36
CA ASP A 48 17.19 -15.29 8.13
C ASP A 48 16.03 -14.55 7.46
N ILE A 49 16.31 -13.43 6.79
CA ILE A 49 15.30 -12.50 6.25
C ILE A 49 15.60 -12.17 4.79
N VAL A 50 14.57 -12.22 3.95
CA VAL A 50 14.61 -11.76 2.57
C VAL A 50 13.71 -10.52 2.45
N VAL A 51 14.26 -9.41 1.94
CA VAL A 51 13.52 -8.16 1.67
C VAL A 51 13.25 -8.06 0.17
N GLU A 52 11.99 -8.17 -0.22
CA GLU A 52 11.54 -8.08 -1.62
C GLU A 52 11.10 -6.65 -1.94
N VAL A 53 11.77 -6.01 -2.91
CA VAL A 53 11.53 -4.63 -3.34
C VAL A 53 11.47 -4.49 -4.87
N MET A 54 11.19 -5.57 -5.58
CA MET A 54 11.28 -5.59 -7.05
C MET A 54 10.07 -4.98 -7.75
N GLY A 55 8.90 -5.20 -7.23
CA GLY A 55 7.65 -4.88 -7.95
C GLY A 55 7.21 -5.95 -8.95
N GLY A 56 5.97 -5.83 -9.44
CA GLY A 56 5.33 -6.85 -10.27
C GLY A 56 4.99 -8.13 -9.48
N THR A 57 4.56 -9.18 -10.17
CA THR A 57 4.12 -10.42 -9.50
C THR A 57 4.84 -11.67 -9.98
N GLY A 58 5.65 -11.60 -11.03
CA GLY A 58 6.31 -12.76 -11.62
C GLY A 58 7.47 -13.28 -10.76
N ALA A 59 8.65 -12.67 -10.90
CA ALA A 59 9.85 -13.04 -10.14
C ALA A 59 9.67 -12.81 -8.64
N ALA A 60 9.03 -11.68 -8.25
CA ALA A 60 8.75 -11.36 -6.85
C ALA A 60 8.00 -12.48 -6.13
N TYR A 61 6.94 -13.03 -6.75
CA TYR A 61 6.21 -14.16 -6.18
C TYR A 61 7.09 -15.40 -6.03
N ASN A 62 7.82 -15.78 -7.08
CA ASN A 62 8.66 -16.96 -7.05
C ASN A 62 9.74 -16.88 -5.96
N PHE A 63 10.38 -15.73 -5.82
CA PHE A 63 11.43 -15.55 -4.82
C PHE A 63 10.86 -15.48 -3.41
N ALA A 64 9.76 -14.73 -3.19
CA ALA A 64 9.11 -14.68 -1.88
C ALA A 64 8.63 -16.06 -1.43
N LYS A 65 7.95 -16.81 -2.31
CA LYS A 65 7.48 -18.16 -2.03
C LYS A 65 8.62 -19.10 -1.66
N ARG A 66 9.67 -19.15 -2.48
CA ARG A 66 10.83 -20.02 -2.24
C ARG A 66 11.59 -19.66 -0.97
N ALA A 67 11.70 -18.37 -0.66
CA ALA A 67 12.31 -17.93 0.61
C ALA A 67 11.51 -18.46 1.80
N LEU A 68 10.17 -18.29 1.79
CA LEU A 68 9.29 -18.81 2.84
C LEU A 68 9.36 -20.35 2.94
N GLU A 69 9.30 -21.06 1.83
CA GLU A 69 9.42 -22.53 1.79
C GLU A 69 10.76 -23.02 2.37
N ALA A 70 11.83 -22.23 2.18
CA ALA A 70 13.16 -22.49 2.75
C ALA A 70 13.31 -22.06 4.23
N GLY A 71 12.24 -21.60 4.88
CA GLY A 71 12.25 -21.20 6.28
C GLY A 71 12.82 -19.81 6.55
N LYS A 72 12.86 -18.93 5.54
CA LYS A 72 13.32 -17.55 5.67
C LYS A 72 12.13 -16.60 5.76
N SER A 73 12.13 -15.69 6.75
CA SER A 73 11.13 -14.64 6.85
C SER A 73 11.21 -13.70 5.63
N VAL A 74 10.06 -13.19 5.19
CA VAL A 74 10.01 -12.27 4.04
C VAL A 74 9.37 -10.96 4.45
N CYS A 75 9.98 -9.85 4.02
CA CYS A 75 9.43 -8.51 4.12
C CYS A 75 9.26 -7.93 2.71
N THR A 76 8.09 -7.37 2.38
CA THR A 76 7.83 -6.80 1.06
C THR A 76 7.07 -5.47 1.10
N SER A 77 7.39 -4.57 0.16
CA SER A 77 6.60 -3.37 -0.14
C SER A 77 5.65 -3.55 -1.33
N ASN A 78 5.64 -4.73 -1.94
CA ASN A 78 4.97 -5.01 -3.21
C ASN A 78 3.47 -5.28 -3.02
N LYS A 79 2.66 -4.22 -3.13
CA LYS A 79 1.19 -4.31 -3.01
C LYS A 79 0.55 -5.27 -4.00
N ALA A 80 1.10 -5.38 -5.24
CA ALA A 80 0.55 -6.28 -6.25
C ALA A 80 0.76 -7.75 -5.87
N LEU A 81 1.92 -8.07 -5.31
CA LEU A 81 2.25 -9.37 -4.75
C LEU A 81 1.29 -9.73 -3.62
N VAL A 82 1.15 -8.83 -2.63
CA VAL A 82 0.31 -9.06 -1.45
C VAL A 82 -1.18 -9.18 -1.82
N ALA A 83 -1.69 -8.29 -2.69
CA ALA A 83 -3.09 -8.31 -3.10
C ALA A 83 -3.48 -9.59 -3.85
N LYS A 84 -2.54 -10.21 -4.58
CA LYS A 84 -2.79 -11.39 -5.40
C LYS A 84 -2.47 -12.70 -4.69
N TYR A 85 -1.33 -12.76 -4.01
CA TYR A 85 -0.77 -13.99 -3.46
C TYR A 85 -0.62 -13.95 -1.92
N GLY A 86 -1.04 -12.87 -1.28
CA GLY A 86 -0.93 -12.70 0.18
C GLY A 86 -1.43 -13.89 0.99
N PRO A 87 -2.65 -14.42 0.73
CA PRO A 87 -3.16 -15.58 1.47
C PRO A 87 -2.26 -16.80 1.40
N GLU A 88 -1.78 -17.15 0.21
CA GLU A 88 -0.89 -18.30 0.02
C GLU A 88 0.44 -18.09 0.76
N LEU A 89 1.05 -16.91 0.61
CA LEU A 89 2.34 -16.61 1.26
C LEU A 89 2.21 -16.56 2.79
N MET A 90 1.09 -16.05 3.31
CA MET A 90 0.81 -16.06 4.76
C MET A 90 0.61 -17.49 5.29
N GLU A 91 -0.03 -18.37 4.53
CA GLU A 91 -0.22 -19.76 4.94
C GLU A 91 1.12 -20.51 5.00
N ILE A 92 1.99 -20.34 3.98
CA ILE A 92 3.35 -20.90 3.99
C ILE A 92 4.14 -20.38 5.21
N ALA A 93 4.10 -19.06 5.46
CA ALA A 93 4.79 -18.46 6.60
C ALA A 93 4.30 -19.04 7.92
N LYS A 94 2.98 -19.23 8.08
CA LYS A 94 2.37 -19.84 9.26
C LYS A 94 2.75 -21.30 9.43
N GLU A 95 2.74 -22.11 8.38
CA GLU A 95 3.16 -23.52 8.40
C GLU A 95 4.64 -23.68 8.79
N LYS A 96 5.48 -22.71 8.43
CA LYS A 96 6.92 -22.68 8.72
C LYS A 96 7.26 -21.97 10.04
N GLU A 97 6.26 -21.40 10.74
CA GLU A 97 6.45 -20.62 11.97
C GLU A 97 7.41 -19.42 11.80
N ILE A 98 7.36 -18.76 10.64
CA ILE A 98 8.14 -17.57 10.27
C ILE A 98 7.24 -16.42 9.89
N ASN A 99 7.82 -15.25 9.55
CA ASN A 99 7.08 -14.05 9.27
C ASN A 99 6.98 -13.74 7.77
N PHE A 100 5.78 -13.31 7.33
CA PHE A 100 5.58 -12.60 6.08
C PHE A 100 5.04 -11.21 6.39
N LEU A 101 5.87 -10.17 6.25
CA LEU A 101 5.61 -8.80 6.66
C LEU A 101 5.47 -7.89 5.43
N PHE A 102 4.43 -7.05 5.40
CA PHE A 102 4.12 -6.22 4.23
C PHE A 102 3.55 -4.83 4.61
N GLU A 103 3.97 -4.27 5.75
CA GLU A 103 3.53 -2.94 6.20
C GLU A 103 3.70 -1.87 5.12
N ALA A 104 4.83 -1.87 4.41
CA ALA A 104 5.13 -0.90 3.37
C ALA A 104 4.29 -1.06 2.07
N SER A 105 3.44 -2.07 1.98
CA SER A 105 2.52 -2.26 0.83
C SER A 105 1.33 -1.30 0.85
N CYS A 106 0.95 -0.76 2.01
CA CYS A 106 -0.18 0.13 2.20
C CYS A 106 0.19 1.35 3.05
N GLY A 107 -0.37 2.53 2.70
CA GLY A 107 -0.31 3.71 3.56
C GLY A 107 1.02 4.45 3.61
N GLY A 108 2.03 4.07 2.83
CA GLY A 108 3.35 4.68 2.89
C GLY A 108 3.98 4.50 4.27
N GLY A 109 4.26 5.61 4.98
CA GLY A 109 4.80 5.60 6.34
C GLY A 109 3.76 5.39 7.45
N ILE A 110 2.48 5.21 7.14
CA ILE A 110 1.41 4.98 8.12
C ILE A 110 1.44 3.49 8.53
N PRO A 111 1.65 3.15 9.83
CA PRO A 111 1.72 1.76 10.27
C PRO A 111 0.32 1.13 10.43
N ILE A 112 -0.47 1.14 9.35
CA ILE A 112 -1.89 0.73 9.38
C ILE A 112 -2.08 -0.78 9.55
N ILE A 113 -1.22 -1.59 8.93
CA ILE A 113 -1.33 -3.06 9.02
C ILE A 113 -1.02 -3.50 10.45
N ARG A 114 0.02 -2.92 11.07
CA ARG A 114 0.32 -3.18 12.48
C ARG A 114 -0.82 -2.71 13.39
N ALA A 115 -1.41 -1.54 13.13
CA ALA A 115 -2.55 -1.06 13.92
C ALA A 115 -3.74 -2.01 13.84
N LEU A 116 -4.11 -2.48 12.65
CA LEU A 116 -5.19 -3.46 12.46
C LEU A 116 -4.89 -4.80 13.16
N ASN A 117 -3.66 -5.31 13.04
CA ASN A 117 -3.31 -6.63 13.56
C ASN A 117 -2.99 -6.65 15.07
N SER A 118 -2.54 -5.54 15.66
CA SER A 118 -2.04 -5.53 17.04
C SER A 118 -2.88 -4.66 17.96
N SER A 119 -3.31 -3.47 17.50
CA SER A 119 -4.03 -2.51 18.35
C SER A 119 -5.52 -2.75 18.36
N LEU A 120 -6.11 -3.26 17.27
CA LEU A 120 -7.53 -3.52 17.10
C LEU A 120 -7.89 -5.01 17.17
N THR A 121 -7.00 -5.84 17.71
CA THR A 121 -7.20 -7.31 17.76
C THR A 121 -8.41 -7.74 18.58
N ALA A 122 -8.77 -6.96 19.60
CA ALA A 122 -9.95 -7.23 20.45
C ALA A 122 -11.24 -6.67 19.86
N ASP A 123 -11.14 -5.77 18.87
CA ASP A 123 -12.28 -5.05 18.30
C ASP A 123 -12.82 -5.76 17.05
N VAL A 124 -14.09 -5.52 16.77
CA VAL A 124 -14.69 -5.87 15.49
C VAL A 124 -14.65 -4.63 14.60
N VAL A 125 -13.80 -4.64 13.59
CA VAL A 125 -13.72 -3.55 12.61
C VAL A 125 -14.97 -3.55 11.73
N ASP A 126 -15.70 -2.44 11.75
CA ASP A 126 -16.93 -2.23 10.97
C ASP A 126 -16.64 -1.56 9.62
N GLU A 127 -15.70 -0.60 9.60
CA GLU A 127 -15.40 0.17 8.40
C GLU A 127 -13.92 0.54 8.34
N VAL A 128 -13.33 0.45 7.14
CA VAL A 128 -12.01 1.00 6.81
C VAL A 128 -12.19 1.94 5.62
N THR A 129 -11.81 3.19 5.78
CA THR A 129 -11.93 4.20 4.71
C THR A 129 -10.67 5.05 4.68
N GLY A 130 -10.15 5.35 3.48
CA GLY A 130 -8.95 6.18 3.41
C GLY A 130 -8.67 6.80 2.04
N ILE A 131 -7.83 7.84 2.10
CA ILE A 131 -7.10 8.40 0.96
C ILE A 131 -5.83 7.56 0.84
N LEU A 132 -5.82 6.65 -0.13
CA LEU A 132 -4.80 5.61 -0.27
C LEU A 132 -3.76 5.89 -1.36
N ASN A 133 -3.96 6.98 -2.12
CA ASN A 133 -3.07 7.37 -3.22
C ASN A 133 -2.76 8.86 -3.15
N GLY A 134 -1.47 9.21 -3.00
CA GLY A 134 -1.01 10.59 -2.87
C GLY A 134 -1.11 11.39 -4.16
N THR A 135 -0.87 10.77 -5.33
CA THR A 135 -0.95 11.41 -6.65
C THR A 135 -2.35 11.94 -6.90
N THR A 136 -3.37 11.09 -6.76
CA THR A 136 -4.77 11.49 -6.97
C THR A 136 -5.26 12.48 -5.94
N ASN A 137 -4.83 12.37 -4.68
CA ASN A 137 -5.18 13.37 -3.67
C ASN A 137 -4.58 14.74 -4.01
N TYR A 138 -3.31 14.80 -4.42
CA TYR A 138 -2.67 16.02 -4.89
C TYR A 138 -3.43 16.64 -6.07
N MET A 139 -3.78 15.82 -7.07
CA MET A 139 -4.49 16.29 -8.26
C MET A 139 -5.87 16.89 -7.91
N LEU A 140 -6.67 16.18 -7.11
CA LEU A 140 -7.99 16.66 -6.69
C LEU A 140 -7.90 17.91 -5.81
N ASP A 141 -6.88 18.00 -4.95
CA ASP A 141 -6.63 19.19 -4.13
C ASP A 141 -6.32 20.43 -5.01
N LYS A 142 -5.45 20.28 -6.00
CA LYS A 142 -5.11 21.32 -6.96
C LYS A 142 -6.30 21.74 -7.83
N MET A 143 -7.07 20.80 -8.36
CA MET A 143 -8.28 21.07 -9.11
C MET A 143 -9.28 21.87 -8.26
N ASN A 144 -9.43 21.53 -6.99
CA ASN A 144 -10.33 22.23 -6.07
C ASN A 144 -9.85 23.63 -5.70
N THR A 145 -8.55 23.82 -5.43
CA THR A 145 -8.01 25.09 -4.92
C THR A 145 -7.69 26.11 -6.02
N GLU A 146 -7.25 25.64 -7.18
CA GLU A 146 -6.81 26.49 -8.30
C GLU A 146 -7.82 26.53 -9.45
N GLY A 147 -8.86 25.67 -9.45
CA GLY A 147 -9.83 25.57 -10.54
C GLY A 147 -9.23 25.03 -11.85
N ALA A 148 -8.06 24.39 -11.77
CA ALA A 148 -7.36 23.85 -12.93
C ALA A 148 -8.02 22.55 -13.42
N ASP A 149 -7.91 22.28 -14.72
CA ASP A 149 -8.39 21.03 -15.32
C ASP A 149 -7.44 19.83 -15.03
N PHE A 150 -7.98 18.64 -15.19
CA PHE A 150 -7.28 17.38 -14.95
C PHE A 150 -5.92 17.28 -15.67
N ASN A 151 -5.87 17.61 -16.96
CA ASN A 151 -4.65 17.45 -17.76
C ASN A 151 -3.53 18.41 -17.34
N THR A 152 -3.91 19.64 -16.99
CA THR A 152 -2.97 20.66 -16.48
C THR A 152 -2.36 20.20 -15.17
N VAL A 153 -3.16 19.69 -14.24
CA VAL A 153 -2.69 19.22 -12.93
C VAL A 153 -1.90 17.93 -13.05
N LEU A 154 -2.28 17.02 -13.95
CA LEU A 154 -1.51 15.79 -14.20
C LEU A 154 -0.10 16.12 -14.69
N LYS A 155 0.04 17.04 -15.62
CA LYS A 155 1.35 17.47 -16.11
C LYS A 155 2.20 18.07 -15.00
N GLU A 156 1.62 18.92 -14.16
CA GLU A 156 2.31 19.46 -12.98
C GLU A 156 2.76 18.35 -12.00
N ALA A 157 1.90 17.36 -11.76
CA ALA A 157 2.22 16.21 -10.91
C ALA A 157 3.38 15.38 -11.47
N GLN A 158 3.44 15.21 -12.79
CA GLN A 158 4.55 14.53 -13.46
C GLN A 158 5.85 15.33 -13.39
N GLU A 159 5.81 16.65 -13.62
CA GLU A 159 6.97 17.55 -13.50
C GLU A 159 7.56 17.57 -12.08
N LYS A 160 6.70 17.42 -11.05
CA LYS A 160 7.12 17.33 -9.64
C LYS A 160 7.53 15.92 -9.20
N GLY A 161 7.40 14.91 -10.05
CA GLY A 161 7.71 13.51 -9.72
C GLY A 161 6.66 12.83 -8.84
N TYR A 162 5.46 13.39 -8.70
CA TYR A 162 4.34 12.78 -7.97
C TYR A 162 3.56 11.78 -8.81
N ALA A 163 3.60 11.91 -10.14
CA ALA A 163 3.04 10.97 -11.09
C ALA A 163 4.11 10.45 -12.04
N GLU A 164 4.05 9.17 -12.36
CA GLU A 164 4.92 8.55 -13.37
C GLU A 164 4.46 8.95 -14.79
N ALA A 165 5.28 8.60 -15.80
CA ALA A 165 4.95 8.84 -17.22
C ALA A 165 3.64 8.12 -17.63
N ASP A 166 3.41 6.91 -17.10
CA ASP A 166 2.12 6.23 -17.19
C ASP A 166 1.42 6.28 -15.82
N PRO A 167 0.51 7.23 -15.60
CA PRO A 167 -0.18 7.42 -14.33
C PRO A 167 -1.45 6.55 -14.17
N THR A 168 -1.75 5.69 -15.15
CA THR A 168 -3.03 4.95 -15.25
C THR A 168 -3.38 4.23 -13.95
N ALA A 169 -2.43 3.55 -13.32
CA ALA A 169 -2.68 2.82 -12.08
C ALA A 169 -3.16 3.74 -10.94
N ASP A 170 -2.70 4.99 -10.90
CA ASP A 170 -3.10 5.98 -9.92
C ASP A 170 -4.44 6.61 -10.29
N VAL A 171 -4.53 7.23 -11.48
CA VAL A 171 -5.68 8.05 -11.85
C VAL A 171 -6.96 7.24 -12.11
N GLU A 172 -6.84 5.97 -12.48
CA GLU A 172 -7.97 5.02 -12.60
C GLU A 172 -8.29 4.29 -11.29
N GLY A 173 -7.58 4.61 -10.19
CA GLY A 173 -7.87 4.08 -8.85
C GLY A 173 -7.38 2.65 -8.58
N GLN A 174 -6.61 2.03 -9.49
CA GLN A 174 -6.15 0.64 -9.35
C GLN A 174 -5.17 0.46 -8.18
N ASP A 175 -4.34 1.47 -7.90
CA ASP A 175 -3.44 1.48 -6.75
C ASP A 175 -4.24 1.47 -5.44
N ALA A 176 -5.22 2.36 -5.31
CA ALA A 176 -6.11 2.43 -4.15
C ALA A 176 -6.95 1.14 -4.00
N CYS A 177 -7.37 0.55 -5.13
CA CYS A 177 -8.11 -0.72 -5.16
C CYS A 177 -7.32 -1.87 -4.53
N ARG A 178 -6.06 -2.06 -4.90
CA ARG A 178 -5.20 -3.10 -4.30
C ARG A 178 -5.00 -2.86 -2.81
N LYS A 179 -4.80 -1.62 -2.41
CA LYS A 179 -4.60 -1.25 -1.00
C LYS A 179 -5.84 -1.48 -0.16
N ILE A 180 -7.03 -1.06 -0.62
CA ILE A 180 -8.27 -1.32 0.14
C ILE A 180 -8.59 -2.82 0.21
N ALA A 181 -8.28 -3.59 -0.83
CA ALA A 181 -8.46 -5.04 -0.80
C ALA A 181 -7.58 -5.72 0.26
N ILE A 182 -6.32 -5.30 0.38
CA ILE A 182 -5.40 -5.79 1.43
C ILE A 182 -5.94 -5.43 2.81
N LEU A 183 -6.27 -4.16 3.03
CA LEU A 183 -6.75 -3.67 4.33
C LEU A 183 -8.07 -4.33 4.74
N SER A 184 -9.00 -4.51 3.79
CA SER A 184 -10.27 -5.20 4.03
C SER A 184 -10.05 -6.67 4.38
N SER A 185 -9.14 -7.34 3.67
CA SER A 185 -8.82 -8.75 3.93
C SER A 185 -8.29 -8.95 5.36
N LEU A 186 -7.45 -8.03 5.82
CA LEU A 186 -6.92 -8.04 7.18
C LEU A 186 -8.01 -7.71 8.22
N ALA A 187 -8.76 -6.63 7.99
CA ALA A 187 -9.77 -6.14 8.92
C ALA A 187 -10.92 -7.15 9.16
N TYR A 188 -11.27 -7.92 8.12
CA TYR A 188 -12.40 -8.86 8.19
C TYR A 188 -12.00 -10.33 8.26
N GLY A 189 -10.69 -10.63 8.23
CA GLY A 189 -10.18 -12.00 8.27
C GLY A 189 -10.59 -12.86 7.06
N ARG A 190 -10.93 -12.21 5.93
CA ARG A 190 -11.40 -12.88 4.70
C ARG A 190 -10.74 -12.27 3.48
N PHE A 191 -10.18 -13.10 2.63
CA PHE A 191 -9.57 -12.64 1.37
C PHE A 191 -10.60 -11.94 0.48
N LEU A 192 -10.28 -10.73 0.08
CA LEU A 192 -10.98 -9.94 -0.92
C LEU A 192 -10.16 -9.91 -2.21
N ASP A 193 -10.68 -10.53 -3.25
CA ASP A 193 -10.14 -10.44 -4.60
C ASP A 193 -10.31 -9.00 -5.12
N PHE A 194 -9.20 -8.29 -5.32
CA PHE A 194 -9.23 -6.90 -5.76
C PHE A 194 -9.87 -6.72 -7.15
N GLU A 195 -9.89 -7.75 -8.00
CA GLU A 195 -10.53 -7.71 -9.31
C GLU A 195 -12.08 -7.60 -9.21
N LYS A 196 -12.64 -7.93 -8.04
CA LYS A 196 -14.09 -7.81 -7.75
C LYS A 196 -14.47 -6.50 -7.07
N VAL A 197 -13.51 -5.67 -6.73
CA VAL A 197 -13.74 -4.36 -6.10
C VAL A 197 -14.18 -3.38 -7.18
N TYR A 198 -15.37 -2.77 -7.03
CA TYR A 198 -15.77 -1.67 -7.90
C TYR A 198 -14.74 -0.54 -7.79
N THR A 199 -14.23 -0.11 -8.93
CA THR A 199 -13.17 0.91 -8.98
C THR A 199 -13.49 1.94 -10.04
N GLU A 200 -13.60 3.20 -9.62
CA GLU A 200 -13.74 4.38 -10.47
C GLU A 200 -12.64 5.39 -10.11
N GLY A 201 -11.89 5.82 -11.11
CA GLY A 201 -10.82 6.81 -10.97
C GLY A 201 -11.30 8.25 -11.00
N ILE A 202 -10.34 9.17 -11.20
CA ILE A 202 -10.61 10.62 -11.18
C ILE A 202 -10.61 11.26 -12.58
N THR A 203 -10.39 10.49 -13.63
CA THR A 203 -10.22 10.98 -15.01
C THR A 203 -11.45 11.68 -15.57
N LYS A 204 -12.63 11.43 -15.00
CA LYS A 204 -13.91 12.04 -15.43
C LYS A 204 -14.30 13.27 -14.59
N ILE A 205 -13.55 13.59 -13.55
CA ILE A 205 -13.84 14.74 -12.69
C ILE A 205 -13.50 16.03 -13.43
N THR A 206 -14.46 16.93 -13.49
CA THR A 206 -14.36 18.21 -14.21
C THR A 206 -14.19 19.39 -13.24
N PRO A 207 -13.75 20.57 -13.72
CA PRO A 207 -13.75 21.79 -12.92
C PRO A 207 -15.15 22.18 -12.43
N GLU A 208 -16.21 21.90 -13.21
CA GLU A 208 -17.61 22.13 -12.84
C GLU A 208 -18.02 21.26 -11.65
N ASP A 209 -17.58 19.99 -11.61
CA ASP A 209 -17.83 19.09 -10.46
C ASP A 209 -17.18 19.65 -9.18
N MET A 210 -15.98 20.23 -9.31
CA MET A 210 -15.27 20.87 -8.20
C MET A 210 -16.01 22.12 -7.70
N GLU A 211 -16.59 22.91 -8.60
CA GLU A 211 -17.39 24.09 -8.25
C GLU A 211 -18.65 23.67 -7.49
N TYR A 212 -19.41 22.69 -8.00
CA TYR A 212 -20.60 22.17 -7.31
C TYR A 212 -20.26 21.60 -5.93
N ALA A 213 -19.19 20.84 -5.83
CA ALA A 213 -18.73 20.30 -4.52
C ALA A 213 -18.46 21.43 -3.53
N ARG A 214 -17.79 22.49 -3.97
CA ARG A 214 -17.46 23.66 -3.15
C ARG A 214 -18.71 24.44 -2.70
N GLU A 215 -19.67 24.64 -3.60
CA GLU A 215 -20.97 25.24 -3.26
C GLU A 215 -21.74 24.43 -2.21
N MET A 216 -21.61 23.09 -2.26
CA MET A 216 -22.17 22.18 -1.26
C MET A 216 -21.36 22.13 0.05
N GLY A 217 -20.25 22.88 0.16
CA GLY A 217 -19.33 22.85 1.31
C GLY A 217 -18.60 21.53 1.48
N ARG A 218 -18.30 20.84 0.38
CA ARG A 218 -17.64 19.54 0.32
C ARG A 218 -16.38 19.57 -0.53
N ASN A 219 -15.49 18.61 -0.32
CA ASN A 219 -14.34 18.34 -1.19
C ASN A 219 -14.54 17.00 -1.90
N ILE A 220 -14.08 16.89 -3.15
CA ILE A 220 -13.99 15.59 -3.83
C ILE A 220 -12.67 14.93 -3.42
N LYS A 221 -12.74 13.69 -2.93
CA LYS A 221 -11.60 12.85 -2.60
C LYS A 221 -11.75 11.48 -3.23
N LEU A 222 -10.68 10.89 -3.76
CA LEU A 222 -10.69 9.48 -4.16
C LEU A 222 -10.51 8.64 -2.90
N LEU A 223 -11.56 7.93 -2.50
CA LEU A 223 -11.53 7.08 -1.32
C LEU A 223 -11.56 5.61 -1.70
N GLY A 224 -10.69 4.80 -1.06
CA GLY A 224 -10.92 3.39 -0.90
C GLY A 224 -11.70 3.18 0.39
N THR A 225 -12.83 2.50 0.30
CA THR A 225 -13.67 2.23 1.47
C THR A 225 -14.15 0.79 1.48
N SER A 226 -14.24 0.22 2.67
CA SER A 226 -14.90 -1.07 2.88
C SER A 226 -15.71 -1.02 4.16
N LYS A 227 -16.87 -1.70 4.15
CA LYS A 227 -17.79 -1.69 5.28
C LYS A 227 -18.47 -3.03 5.45
N ARG A 228 -18.57 -3.46 6.70
CA ARG A 228 -19.35 -4.62 7.10
C ARG A 228 -20.85 -4.32 6.98
N VAL A 229 -21.61 -5.21 6.34
CA VAL A 229 -23.07 -5.07 6.12
C VAL A 229 -23.87 -6.19 6.79
N GLY A 230 -23.20 -7.12 7.48
CA GLY A 230 -23.78 -8.22 8.22
C GLY A 230 -22.71 -8.99 8.95
N GLU A 231 -23.07 -10.08 9.63
CA GLU A 231 -22.10 -10.90 10.36
C GLU A 231 -21.00 -11.44 9.44
N ASP A 232 -21.39 -11.86 8.23
CA ASP A 232 -20.51 -12.54 7.28
C ASP A 232 -20.32 -11.83 5.94
N SER A 233 -20.76 -10.60 5.81
CA SER A 233 -20.69 -9.88 4.54
C SER A 233 -20.16 -8.46 4.71
N PHE A 234 -19.38 -8.03 3.73
CA PHE A 234 -18.88 -6.68 3.59
C PHE A 234 -18.80 -6.30 2.12
N TYR A 235 -18.76 -5.01 1.84
CA TYR A 235 -18.41 -4.51 0.51
C TYR A 235 -17.13 -3.68 0.56
N ALA A 236 -16.48 -3.54 -0.57
CA ALA A 236 -15.40 -2.59 -0.77
C ALA A 236 -15.54 -1.94 -2.14
N LEU A 237 -15.12 -0.68 -2.23
CA LEU A 237 -15.10 0.08 -3.47
C LEU A 237 -14.06 1.20 -3.43
N VAL A 238 -13.67 1.67 -4.62
CA VAL A 238 -12.87 2.87 -4.82
C VAL A 238 -13.62 3.79 -5.76
N ALA A 239 -13.85 5.03 -5.34
CA ALA A 239 -14.52 6.04 -6.16
C ALA A 239 -14.22 7.46 -5.67
N PRO A 240 -14.50 8.50 -6.47
CA PRO A 240 -14.59 9.86 -5.98
C PRO A 240 -15.80 10.06 -5.06
N PHE A 241 -15.55 10.65 -3.89
CA PHE A 241 -16.58 10.94 -2.87
C PHE A 241 -16.67 12.42 -2.56
N LEU A 242 -17.86 12.90 -2.29
CA LEU A 242 -18.12 14.22 -1.73
C LEU A 242 -17.93 14.19 -0.20
N VAL A 243 -16.78 14.66 0.28
CA VAL A 243 -16.40 14.61 1.69
C VAL A 243 -16.74 15.93 2.38
N GLY A 244 -17.58 15.86 3.41
CA GLY A 244 -18.03 17.03 4.18
C GLY A 244 -17.02 17.45 5.26
N LYS A 245 -17.12 18.70 5.75
CA LYS A 245 -16.19 19.32 6.72
C LYS A 245 -16.06 18.58 8.04
N ASN A 246 -17.05 17.79 8.44
CA ASN A 246 -17.03 17.01 9.69
C ASN A 246 -16.28 15.68 9.54
N ASN A 247 -15.90 15.28 8.33
CA ASN A 247 -15.14 14.08 8.09
C ASN A 247 -13.64 14.39 8.20
N PRO A 248 -12.85 13.62 8.96
CA PRO A 248 -11.41 13.87 9.13
C PRO A 248 -10.63 13.86 7.81
N LEU A 249 -11.11 13.12 6.80
CA LEU A 249 -10.47 13.06 5.48
C LEU A 249 -10.67 14.34 4.65
N HIS A 250 -11.59 15.22 5.02
CA HIS A 250 -11.88 16.45 4.28
C HIS A 250 -10.66 17.36 4.15
N SER A 251 -9.88 17.51 5.22
CA SER A 251 -8.73 18.43 5.30
C SER A 251 -7.39 17.79 4.96
N VAL A 252 -7.38 16.53 4.53
CA VAL A 252 -6.15 15.85 4.08
C VAL A 252 -5.85 16.27 2.65
N ASN A 253 -4.90 17.16 2.47
CA ASN A 253 -4.56 17.80 1.19
C ASN A 253 -3.17 17.39 0.69
N GLY A 254 -2.80 17.83 -0.53
CA GLY A 254 -1.52 17.52 -1.15
C GLY A 254 -1.30 16.03 -1.37
N VAL A 255 -0.08 15.57 -1.18
CA VAL A 255 0.32 14.16 -1.44
C VAL A 255 0.07 13.23 -0.24
N PHE A 256 -0.58 13.70 0.82
CA PHE A 256 -0.75 12.93 2.03
C PHE A 256 -1.83 11.85 1.91
N ASN A 257 -1.55 10.71 2.51
CA ASN A 257 -2.52 9.64 2.75
C ASN A 257 -3.12 9.79 4.15
N SER A 258 -4.31 9.23 4.33
CA SER A 258 -4.95 9.11 5.64
C SER A 258 -5.90 7.93 5.61
N ILE A 259 -5.97 7.19 6.71
CA ILE A 259 -6.82 6.01 6.84
C ILE A 259 -7.56 6.10 8.16
N THR A 260 -8.86 5.85 8.11
CA THR A 260 -9.72 5.70 9.28
C THR A 260 -10.20 4.26 9.37
N ALA A 261 -10.16 3.69 10.57
CA ALA A 261 -10.79 2.42 10.88
C ALA A 261 -11.78 2.66 12.03
N CYS A 262 -13.02 2.25 11.84
CA CYS A 262 -14.07 2.35 12.87
C CYS A 262 -14.38 0.95 13.37
N SER A 263 -14.48 0.80 14.71
CA SER A 263 -14.82 -0.45 15.36
C SER A 263 -16.16 -0.36 16.06
N ASN A 264 -16.65 -1.48 16.59
CA ASN A 264 -17.90 -1.57 17.33
C ASN A 264 -17.89 -0.80 18.67
N GLU A 265 -16.71 -0.48 19.20
CA GLU A 265 -16.57 0.32 20.44
C GLU A 265 -16.68 1.83 20.20
N ASP A 266 -16.62 2.28 18.94
CA ASP A 266 -16.77 3.68 18.56
C ASP A 266 -18.24 4.17 18.48
N ARG A 267 -19.21 3.39 18.99
CA ARG A 267 -20.65 3.70 18.96
C ARG A 267 -21.23 4.11 20.31
#